data_32292eb7a273fb09c34faff20e292aa7
#
_entry.id   32292eb7a273fb09c34faff20e292aa7
#
_cell.length_a   1.000
_cell.length_b   1.000
_cell.length_c   1.000
_cell.angle_alpha   90.00
_cell.angle_beta   90.00
_cell.angle_gamma   90.00
#
_symmetry.space_group_name_H-M   'P 1'
#
loop_
_entity.id
_entity.type
_entity.pdbx_description
1 polymer ?
#
loop_
_entity_poly.entity_id
_entity_poly.type
_entity_poly.pdbx_seq_one_letter_code
_entity_poly.pdbx_strand_id
1 'polypeptide(L)'
;KHRETDKVGFRLNGVSDYKWEDLSVKLTAEDTDYIQKAFNIYIEPIRYGSVIEAVQKAIDLNNNELLKNSVQFYDYTKRVDRNFSKAKALNYHLTLSHGSKEDTFKKALELGLNYAAAFNLKKSQDLPKQFTYKGIKLNVIDGDITDYRPLDNNNKTNIVGLHFKIVVNKDNAKKLDFCIA
;
A
#
# COMPACT_ATOMS: atom_id res chain seq x y z
N LYS A 1 11.20 -21.84 3.15
CA LYS A 1 12.09 -20.72 3.52
C LYS A 1 11.31 -19.84 4.48
N HIS A 2 11.67 -19.83 5.75
CA HIS A 2 11.08 -18.94 6.74
C HIS A 2 11.40 -17.50 6.34
N ARG A 3 10.37 -16.65 6.31
CA ARG A 3 10.54 -15.21 6.10
C ARG A 3 11.08 -14.62 7.39
N GLU A 4 12.24 -13.99 7.33
CA GLU A 4 12.90 -13.33 8.46
C GLU A 4 12.22 -12.04 8.94
N THR A 5 10.95 -11.83 8.64
CA THR A 5 10.24 -10.64 9.11
C THR A 5 9.05 -11.05 9.96
N ASP A 6 9.12 -10.77 11.25
CA ASP A 6 8.02 -10.90 12.20
C ASP A 6 6.89 -9.87 11.94
N LYS A 7 6.82 -9.31 10.72
CA LYS A 7 5.85 -8.29 10.34
C LYS A 7 4.64 -8.90 9.64
N VAL A 8 3.46 -8.52 10.10
CA VAL A 8 2.17 -8.86 9.49
C VAL A 8 1.66 -7.67 8.69
N GLY A 9 1.60 -7.83 7.38
CA GLY A 9 1.11 -6.79 6.47
C GLY A 9 -0.37 -6.93 6.18
N PHE A 10 -1.12 -5.85 6.35
CA PHE A 10 -2.53 -5.77 5.98
C PHE A 10 -2.70 -4.86 4.77
N ARG A 11 -3.08 -5.46 3.63
CA ARG A 11 -3.51 -4.73 2.45
C ARG A 11 -5.01 -4.47 2.56
N LEU A 12 -5.39 -3.19 2.75
CA LEU A 12 -6.78 -2.81 3.03
C LEU A 12 -7.63 -2.72 1.75
N ASN A 13 -7.04 -2.31 0.63
CA ASN A 13 -7.72 -2.18 -0.66
C ASN A 13 -7.33 -3.33 -1.60
N GLY A 14 -8.09 -4.42 -1.62
CA GLY A 14 -7.88 -5.51 -2.57
C GLY A 14 -8.31 -5.11 -3.99
N VAL A 15 -9.49 -4.52 -4.13
CA VAL A 15 -10.14 -4.15 -5.42
C VAL A 15 -10.74 -2.74 -5.41
N SER A 16 -10.51 -1.96 -4.36
CA SER A 16 -11.01 -0.60 -4.17
C SER A 16 -9.85 0.38 -3.98
N ASP A 17 -10.15 1.67 -3.84
CA ASP A 17 -9.17 2.71 -3.50
C ASP A 17 -9.77 3.67 -2.47
N TYR A 18 -10.23 3.12 -1.32
CA TYR A 18 -10.73 3.91 -0.20
C TYR A 18 -9.61 4.62 0.54
N LYS A 19 -9.90 5.82 1.02
CA LYS A 19 -9.01 6.62 1.87
C LYS A 19 -9.15 6.17 3.33
N TRP A 20 -8.57 5.02 3.66
CA TRP A 20 -8.68 4.44 5.00
C TRP A 20 -8.11 5.35 6.09
N GLU A 21 -7.15 6.22 5.75
CA GLU A 21 -6.61 7.23 6.64
C GLU A 21 -7.61 8.30 7.04
N ASP A 22 -8.69 8.49 6.25
CA ASP A 22 -9.73 9.50 6.47
C ASP A 22 -11.08 8.87 6.88
N LEU A 23 -11.21 7.56 6.85
CA LEU A 23 -12.43 6.85 7.20
C LEU A 23 -12.59 6.78 8.72
N SER A 24 -13.26 7.76 9.31
CA SER A 24 -13.53 7.78 10.75
C SER A 24 -14.45 6.63 11.18
N VAL A 25 -14.20 6.10 12.35
CA VAL A 25 -15.04 5.09 12.99
C VAL A 25 -15.46 5.56 14.38
N LYS A 26 -16.72 5.36 14.74
CA LYS A 26 -17.24 5.57 16.10
C LYS A 26 -17.52 4.21 16.69
N LEU A 27 -16.85 3.88 17.78
CA LEU A 27 -17.15 2.70 18.58
C LEU A 27 -18.10 3.08 19.72
N THR A 28 -19.10 2.25 19.93
CA THR A 28 -20.02 2.34 21.07
C THR A 28 -19.50 1.50 22.24
N ALA A 29 -20.11 1.65 23.41
CA ALA A 29 -19.80 0.78 24.56
C ALA A 29 -20.10 -0.69 24.26
N GLU A 30 -21.16 -0.96 23.48
CA GLU A 30 -21.54 -2.30 23.03
C GLU A 30 -20.48 -2.91 22.10
N ASP A 31 -19.98 -2.12 21.13
CA ASP A 31 -18.90 -2.56 20.21
C ASP A 31 -17.64 -2.93 21.00
N THR A 32 -17.23 -2.08 21.96
CA THR A 32 -16.02 -2.30 22.74
C THR A 32 -16.14 -3.47 23.71
N ASP A 33 -17.32 -3.67 24.31
CA ASP A 33 -17.64 -4.84 25.14
C ASP A 33 -17.57 -6.15 24.31
N TYR A 34 -18.14 -6.12 23.10
CA TYR A 34 -18.03 -7.25 22.17
C TYR A 34 -16.58 -7.57 21.82
N ILE A 35 -15.79 -6.55 21.44
CA ILE A 35 -14.36 -6.71 21.09
C ILE A 35 -13.58 -7.29 22.29
N GLN A 36 -13.83 -6.77 23.50
CA GLN A 36 -13.20 -7.27 24.71
C GLN A 36 -13.53 -8.75 24.99
N LYS A 37 -14.79 -9.12 24.86
CA LYS A 37 -15.24 -10.51 25.08
C LYS A 37 -14.75 -11.49 24.02
N ALA A 38 -14.81 -11.08 22.75
CA ALA A 38 -14.48 -11.95 21.64
C ALA A 38 -12.97 -12.15 21.43
N PHE A 39 -12.18 -11.10 21.67
CA PHE A 39 -10.75 -11.05 21.30
C PHE A 39 -9.82 -10.76 22.47
N ASN A 40 -10.37 -10.49 23.65
CA ASN A 40 -9.59 -10.02 24.81
C ASN A 40 -8.74 -8.76 24.52
N ILE A 41 -9.31 -7.83 23.73
CA ILE A 41 -8.69 -6.57 23.34
C ILE A 41 -9.48 -5.42 23.93
N TYR A 42 -8.81 -4.58 24.72
CA TYR A 42 -9.40 -3.34 25.22
C TYR A 42 -9.26 -2.22 24.20
N ILE A 43 -10.36 -1.48 23.96
CA ILE A 43 -10.40 -0.26 23.15
C ILE A 43 -11.48 0.67 23.72
N GLU A 44 -11.25 1.98 23.65
CA GLU A 44 -12.18 2.97 24.19
C GLU A 44 -13.40 3.19 23.27
N PRO A 45 -14.60 3.42 23.85
CA PRO A 45 -15.83 3.69 23.10
C PRO A 45 -15.91 5.17 22.64
N ILE A 46 -15.01 5.58 21.79
CA ILE A 46 -14.91 6.95 21.27
C ILE A 46 -14.95 6.97 19.73
N ARG A 47 -14.91 8.17 19.17
CA ARG A 47 -14.71 8.35 17.73
C ARG A 47 -13.22 8.46 17.43
N TYR A 48 -12.76 7.63 16.52
CA TYR A 48 -11.41 7.66 15.94
C TYR A 48 -11.42 8.35 14.59
N GLY A 49 -10.37 9.09 14.25
CA GLY A 49 -10.22 9.78 12.97
C GLY A 49 -10.01 8.85 11.78
N SER A 50 -9.65 7.58 12.06
CA SER A 50 -9.62 6.52 11.04
C SER A 50 -9.71 5.13 11.68
N VAL A 51 -10.05 4.12 10.88
CA VAL A 51 -10.00 2.71 11.29
C VAL A 51 -8.57 2.30 11.67
N ILE A 52 -7.57 2.79 10.93
CA ILE A 52 -6.16 2.50 11.21
C ILE A 52 -5.76 3.06 12.57
N GLU A 53 -6.18 4.29 12.89
CA GLU A 53 -5.96 4.91 14.19
C GLU A 53 -6.58 4.09 15.34
N ALA A 54 -7.82 3.61 15.15
CA ALA A 54 -8.49 2.76 16.13
C ALA A 54 -7.68 1.48 16.42
N VAL A 55 -7.18 0.82 15.37
CA VAL A 55 -6.36 -0.39 15.52
C VAL A 55 -5.04 -0.07 16.26
N GLN A 56 -4.36 1.01 15.90
CA GLN A 56 -3.12 1.40 16.56
C GLN A 56 -3.34 1.73 18.03
N LYS A 57 -4.42 2.46 18.37
CA LYS A 57 -4.81 2.73 19.75
C LYS A 57 -5.13 1.46 20.54
N ALA A 58 -5.81 0.50 19.93
CA ALA A 58 -6.06 -0.79 20.57
C ALA A 58 -4.74 -1.53 20.87
N ILE A 59 -3.78 -1.52 19.94
CA ILE A 59 -2.46 -2.12 20.15
C ILE A 59 -1.73 -1.44 21.33
N ASP A 60 -1.72 -0.10 21.37
CA ASP A 60 -1.07 0.68 22.41
C ASP A 60 -1.69 0.43 23.81
N LEU A 61 -3.04 0.47 23.90
CA LEU A 61 -3.78 0.29 25.14
C LEU A 61 -3.61 -1.12 25.75
N ASN A 62 -3.37 -2.11 24.94
CA ASN A 62 -3.13 -3.48 25.40
C ASN A 62 -1.63 -3.79 25.63
N ASN A 63 -0.75 -2.79 25.57
CA ASN A 63 0.69 -2.93 25.78
C ASN A 63 1.31 -4.09 24.97
N ASN A 64 0.81 -4.31 23.75
CA ASN A 64 1.26 -5.41 22.92
C ASN A 64 2.43 -4.97 22.04
N GLU A 65 3.63 -4.96 22.62
CA GLU A 65 4.86 -4.55 21.92
C GLU A 65 5.15 -5.40 20.67
N LEU A 66 4.74 -6.67 20.68
CA LEU A 66 4.89 -7.53 19.50
C LEU A 66 4.05 -7.02 18.34
N LEU A 67 2.77 -6.70 18.58
CA LEU A 67 1.87 -6.17 17.54
C LEU A 67 2.26 -4.76 17.12
N LYS A 68 2.68 -3.91 18.05
CA LYS A 68 3.13 -2.53 17.78
C LYS A 68 4.24 -2.47 16.74
N ASN A 69 5.17 -3.41 16.81
CA ASN A 69 6.30 -3.49 15.90
C ASN A 69 6.03 -4.35 14.66
N SER A 70 4.98 -5.17 14.68
CA SER A 70 4.72 -6.18 13.63
C SER A 70 3.64 -5.76 12.65
N VAL A 71 2.60 -5.01 13.12
CA VAL A 71 1.47 -4.65 12.25
C VAL A 71 1.82 -3.51 11.31
N GLN A 72 1.64 -3.76 10.02
CA GLN A 72 1.89 -2.79 8.97
C GLN A 72 0.71 -2.74 7.99
N PHE A 73 0.13 -1.56 7.82
CA PHE A 73 -0.88 -1.34 6.78
C PHE A 73 -0.21 -0.87 5.49
N TYR A 74 -0.68 -1.33 4.33
CA TYR A 74 -0.17 -0.90 3.04
C TYR A 74 -1.21 -1.03 1.94
N ASP A 75 -1.07 -0.21 0.89
CA ASP A 75 -1.88 -0.30 -0.33
C ASP A 75 -1.19 0.28 -1.55
N TYR A 76 -1.75 -0.06 -2.70
CA TYR A 76 -1.58 0.67 -3.94
C TYR A 76 -2.71 1.68 -4.10
N THR A 77 -2.41 2.85 -4.65
CA THR A 77 -3.43 3.86 -4.92
C THR A 77 -3.21 4.54 -6.28
N LYS A 78 -4.30 4.85 -6.95
CA LYS A 78 -4.32 5.68 -8.16
C LYS A 78 -4.80 7.10 -7.87
N ARG A 79 -5.04 7.41 -6.62
CA ARG A 79 -5.58 8.69 -6.16
C ARG A 79 -4.45 9.62 -5.70
N VAL A 80 -4.38 10.81 -6.28
CA VAL A 80 -3.43 11.85 -5.86
C VAL A 80 -3.98 12.73 -4.74
N ASP A 81 -5.29 12.65 -4.47
CA ASP A 81 -6.02 13.42 -3.45
C ASP A 81 -6.06 12.73 -2.06
N ARG A 82 -5.18 11.71 -1.85
CA ARG A 82 -5.01 11.04 -0.55
C ARG A 82 -4.31 11.96 0.44
N ASN A 83 -4.60 11.79 1.71
CA ASN A 83 -3.86 12.46 2.78
C ASN A 83 -2.58 11.68 3.12
N PHE A 84 -1.56 11.80 2.25
CA PHE A 84 -0.30 11.07 2.38
C PHE A 84 0.45 11.37 3.69
N SER A 85 0.35 12.60 4.20
CA SER A 85 0.96 12.97 5.48
C SER A 85 0.31 12.24 6.64
N LYS A 86 -1.02 12.17 6.66
CA LYS A 86 -1.77 11.41 7.66
C LYS A 86 -1.53 9.91 7.54
N ALA A 87 -1.53 9.37 6.31
CA ALA A 87 -1.21 7.97 6.06
C ALA A 87 0.18 7.62 6.62
N LYS A 88 1.19 8.46 6.36
CA LYS A 88 2.55 8.28 6.91
C LYS A 88 2.57 8.32 8.44
N ALA A 89 1.86 9.27 9.06
CA ALA A 89 1.76 9.37 10.52
C ALA A 89 1.08 8.15 11.15
N LEU A 90 0.16 7.52 10.43
CA LEU A 90 -0.53 6.29 10.82
C LEU A 90 0.24 5.01 10.44
N ASN A 91 1.51 5.09 10.06
CA ASN A 91 2.29 3.96 9.56
C ASN A 91 1.57 3.17 8.44
N TYR A 92 0.85 3.89 7.58
CA TYR A 92 0.14 3.33 6.43
C TYR A 92 0.94 3.58 5.16
N HIS A 93 1.55 2.54 4.63
CA HIS A 93 2.42 2.62 3.46
C HIS A 93 1.59 2.68 2.18
N LEU A 94 1.78 3.74 1.39
CA LEU A 94 1.09 3.93 0.12
C LEU A 94 2.10 3.90 -1.05
N THR A 95 1.78 3.10 -2.06
CA THR A 95 2.50 3.04 -3.34
C THR A 95 1.58 3.59 -4.44
N LEU A 96 2.00 4.65 -5.12
CA LEU A 96 1.24 5.20 -6.24
C LEU A 96 1.31 4.28 -7.46
N SER A 97 0.19 4.08 -8.15
CA SER A 97 0.10 3.17 -9.30
C SER A 97 -0.13 3.90 -10.61
N HIS A 98 0.43 3.36 -11.68
CA HIS A 98 0.17 3.76 -13.06
C HIS A 98 -1.28 3.50 -13.47
N GLY A 99 -1.75 4.18 -14.54
CA GLY A 99 -3.07 3.96 -15.14
C GLY A 99 -4.20 4.78 -14.50
N SER A 100 -3.90 5.96 -13.96
CA SER A 100 -4.87 6.98 -13.56
C SER A 100 -4.98 8.09 -14.61
N LYS A 101 -6.11 8.81 -14.64
CA LYS A 101 -6.26 10.07 -15.40
C LYS A 101 -5.39 11.19 -14.81
N GLU A 102 -5.09 11.11 -13.52
CA GLU A 102 -4.26 12.05 -12.80
C GLU A 102 -2.79 11.67 -12.91
N ASP A 103 -1.88 12.64 -12.83
CA ASP A 103 -0.44 12.37 -12.91
C ASP A 103 0.10 11.81 -11.59
N THR A 104 -0.20 10.54 -11.33
CA THR A 104 0.29 9.81 -10.17
C THR A 104 1.81 9.68 -10.15
N PHE A 105 2.47 9.70 -11.32
CA PHE A 105 3.92 9.66 -11.40
C PHE A 105 4.55 10.95 -10.86
N LYS A 106 4.05 12.11 -11.30
CA LYS A 106 4.49 13.40 -10.76
C LYS A 106 4.30 13.46 -9.25
N LYS A 107 3.15 13.01 -8.77
CA LYS A 107 2.84 12.96 -7.34
C LYS A 107 3.79 12.03 -6.56
N ALA A 108 4.16 10.88 -7.13
CA ALA A 108 5.13 9.98 -6.52
C ALA A 108 6.50 10.64 -6.34
N LEU A 109 6.97 11.37 -7.37
CA LEU A 109 8.23 12.12 -7.31
C LEU A 109 8.20 13.23 -6.25
N GLU A 110 7.12 14.02 -6.21
CA GLU A 110 6.95 15.11 -5.23
C GLU A 110 7.00 14.61 -3.78
N LEU A 111 6.45 13.42 -3.52
CA LEU A 111 6.35 12.85 -2.18
C LEU A 111 7.48 11.87 -1.84
N GLY A 112 8.36 11.54 -2.80
CA GLY A 112 9.39 10.52 -2.62
C GLY A 112 8.82 9.10 -2.44
N LEU A 113 7.62 8.84 -2.97
CA LEU A 113 6.96 7.54 -2.89
C LEU A 113 7.33 6.65 -4.07
N ASN A 114 7.28 5.34 -3.88
CA ASN A 114 7.43 4.38 -4.96
C ASN A 114 6.24 4.43 -5.92
N TYR A 115 6.51 4.11 -7.18
CA TYR A 115 5.56 4.15 -8.29
C TYR A 115 5.43 2.78 -8.95
N ALA A 116 4.29 2.12 -8.79
CA ALA A 116 4.03 0.82 -9.37
C ALA A 116 3.54 0.94 -10.81
N ALA A 117 4.17 0.17 -11.71
CA ALA A 117 3.81 0.13 -13.11
C ALA A 117 4.10 -1.23 -13.73
N ALA A 118 3.25 -1.66 -14.66
CA ALA A 118 3.46 -2.88 -15.41
C ALA A 118 4.38 -2.65 -16.61
N PHE A 119 5.25 -3.62 -16.84
CA PHE A 119 6.07 -3.72 -18.04
C PHE A 119 5.45 -4.76 -18.99
N ASN A 120 5.43 -4.47 -20.28
CA ASN A 120 4.93 -5.41 -21.32
C ASN A 120 5.96 -6.52 -21.58
N LEU A 121 6.36 -7.20 -20.52
CA LEU A 121 7.31 -8.30 -20.51
C LEU A 121 6.62 -9.58 -20.09
N LYS A 122 7.05 -10.71 -20.69
CA LYS A 122 6.62 -12.03 -20.22
C LYS A 122 7.28 -12.32 -18.87
N LYS A 123 6.63 -13.11 -18.02
CA LYS A 123 7.16 -13.51 -16.70
C LYS A 123 8.52 -14.22 -16.77
N SER A 124 8.88 -14.76 -17.95
CA SER A 124 10.20 -15.40 -18.20
C SER A 124 11.31 -14.41 -18.58
N GLN A 125 11.00 -13.14 -18.72
CA GLN A 125 11.95 -12.07 -19.05
C GLN A 125 12.25 -11.25 -17.80
N ASP A 126 13.49 -10.85 -17.63
CA ASP A 126 13.87 -10.03 -16.48
C ASP A 126 13.35 -8.60 -16.63
N LEU A 127 12.92 -8.01 -15.52
CA LEU A 127 12.65 -6.58 -15.44
C LEU A 127 13.97 -5.78 -15.57
N PRO A 128 13.96 -4.61 -16.21
CA PRO A 128 15.15 -3.78 -16.30
C PRO A 128 15.56 -3.29 -14.90
N LYS A 129 16.85 -3.23 -14.60
CA LYS A 129 17.35 -2.69 -13.32
C LYS A 129 17.08 -1.19 -13.17
N GLN A 130 16.99 -0.48 -14.29
CA GLN A 130 16.70 0.95 -14.38
C GLN A 130 15.82 1.22 -15.58
N PHE A 131 14.94 2.20 -15.47
CA PHE A 131 14.06 2.61 -16.56
C PHE A 131 13.90 4.14 -16.59
N THR A 132 13.90 4.70 -17.79
CA THR A 132 13.66 6.13 -17.98
C THR A 132 12.18 6.33 -18.33
N TYR A 133 11.43 6.93 -17.42
CA TYR A 133 10.02 7.24 -17.62
C TYR A 133 9.79 8.75 -17.55
N LYS A 134 9.11 9.30 -18.56
CA LYS A 134 8.90 10.75 -18.71
C LYS A 134 10.19 11.59 -18.53
N GLY A 135 11.31 11.11 -19.08
CA GLY A 135 12.62 11.77 -19.01
C GLY A 135 13.39 11.59 -17.70
N ILE A 136 12.84 10.88 -16.72
CA ILE A 136 13.47 10.66 -15.42
C ILE A 136 13.93 9.21 -15.32
N LYS A 137 15.22 9.00 -15.02
CA LYS A 137 15.84 7.69 -14.84
C LYS A 137 15.68 7.24 -13.39
N LEU A 138 15.00 6.12 -13.17
CA LEU A 138 14.71 5.54 -11.87
C LEU A 138 15.21 4.10 -11.79
N ASN A 139 15.50 3.63 -10.58
CA ASN A 139 15.71 2.21 -10.35
C ASN A 139 14.38 1.47 -10.41
N VAL A 140 14.43 0.20 -10.83
CA VAL A 140 13.28 -0.70 -10.84
C VAL A 140 13.47 -1.74 -9.75
N ILE A 141 12.45 -1.89 -8.91
CA ILE A 141 12.32 -2.94 -7.91
C ILE A 141 11.41 -4.01 -8.50
N ASP A 142 11.79 -5.26 -8.42
CA ASP A 142 10.93 -6.36 -8.87
C ASP A 142 9.75 -6.55 -7.90
N GLY A 143 8.58 -6.09 -8.31
CA GLY A 143 7.35 -6.13 -7.53
C GLY A 143 6.68 -7.50 -7.50
N ASP A 144 7.09 -8.45 -8.36
CA ASP A 144 6.54 -9.80 -8.40
C ASP A 144 7.19 -10.76 -7.37
N ILE A 145 8.31 -10.36 -6.76
CA ILE A 145 8.97 -11.15 -5.70
C ILE A 145 8.09 -11.22 -4.45
N THR A 146 7.49 -10.11 -4.06
CA THR A 146 6.57 -10.01 -2.93
C THR A 146 5.55 -8.91 -3.18
N ASP A 147 4.34 -9.06 -2.65
CA ASP A 147 3.32 -8.00 -2.66
C ASP A 147 3.45 -7.06 -1.44
N TYR A 148 4.33 -7.37 -0.50
CA TYR A 148 4.54 -6.58 0.72
C TYR A 148 5.45 -5.37 0.47
N ARG A 149 4.83 -4.24 0.07
CA ARG A 149 5.51 -2.99 -0.34
C ARG A 149 6.27 -2.24 0.77
N PRO A 150 5.92 -2.37 2.07
CA PRO A 150 6.71 -1.73 3.13
C PRO A 150 8.19 -2.11 3.19
N LEU A 151 8.58 -3.24 2.58
CA LEU A 151 10.01 -3.65 2.46
C LEU A 151 10.75 -2.92 1.33
N ASP A 152 10.05 -2.28 0.43
CA ASP A 152 10.68 -1.56 -0.67
C ASP A 152 11.45 -0.33 -0.13
N ASN A 153 12.62 -0.08 -0.69
CA ASN A 153 13.41 1.08 -0.29
C ASN A 153 12.72 2.39 -0.70
N ASN A 154 12.35 3.21 0.29
CA ASN A 154 11.63 4.48 0.10
C ASN A 154 12.53 5.72 0.35
N ASN A 155 13.85 5.58 0.36
CA ASN A 155 14.75 6.74 0.49
C ASN A 155 14.70 7.66 -0.74
N LYS A 156 14.19 7.16 -1.85
CA LYS A 156 13.92 7.88 -3.10
C LYS A 156 12.84 7.14 -3.88
N THR A 157 12.16 7.82 -4.80
CA THR A 157 11.21 7.20 -5.71
C THR A 157 11.88 6.13 -6.57
N ASN A 158 11.31 4.93 -6.57
CA ASN A 158 11.66 3.84 -7.47
C ASN A 158 10.41 3.42 -8.27
N ILE A 159 10.63 2.74 -9.38
CA ILE A 159 9.56 2.03 -10.08
C ILE A 159 9.43 0.64 -9.46
N VAL A 160 8.25 0.30 -8.95
CA VAL A 160 7.89 -1.09 -8.60
C VAL A 160 7.39 -1.73 -9.89
N GLY A 161 8.28 -2.45 -10.56
CA GLY A 161 8.00 -3.10 -11.83
C GLY A 161 7.22 -4.38 -11.62
N LEU A 162 6.17 -4.56 -12.41
CA LEU A 162 5.33 -5.75 -12.43
C LEU A 162 5.30 -6.31 -13.84
N HIS A 163 5.33 -7.63 -13.99
CA HIS A 163 5.08 -8.24 -15.29
C HIS A 163 3.61 -8.13 -15.64
N PHE A 164 3.33 -7.83 -16.92
CA PHE A 164 1.97 -7.73 -17.39
C PHE A 164 1.30 -9.12 -17.41
N LYS A 165 0.28 -9.30 -16.59
CA LYS A 165 -0.51 -10.53 -16.54
C LYS A 165 -1.67 -10.43 -17.55
N ILE A 166 -1.51 -11.02 -18.73
CA ILE A 166 -2.57 -11.07 -19.73
C ILE A 166 -3.56 -12.13 -19.32
N VAL A 167 -4.74 -11.71 -18.88
CA VAL A 167 -5.85 -12.62 -18.58
C VAL A 167 -6.71 -12.87 -19.82
N VAL A 168 -6.82 -11.93 -20.76
CA VAL A 168 -7.65 -12.04 -21.99
C VAL A 168 -7.06 -11.20 -23.11
N ASN A 169 -6.89 -11.82 -24.29
CA ASN A 169 -6.62 -11.21 -25.61
C ASN A 169 -5.53 -10.12 -25.69
N LYS A 170 -4.40 -10.49 -26.35
CA LYS A 170 -3.19 -9.64 -26.52
C LYS A 170 -3.44 -8.28 -27.19
N ASP A 171 -4.42 -8.18 -28.08
CA ASP A 171 -4.70 -6.95 -28.82
C ASP A 171 -5.42 -5.90 -27.98
N ASN A 172 -6.18 -6.32 -26.97
CA ASN A 172 -6.79 -5.43 -25.99
C ASN A 172 -5.80 -4.95 -24.93
N ALA A 173 -4.77 -5.73 -24.64
CA ALA A 173 -3.74 -5.36 -23.66
C ALA A 173 -2.91 -4.15 -24.11
N LYS A 174 -2.65 -4.02 -25.41
CA LYS A 174 -1.94 -2.87 -26.02
C LYS A 174 -2.73 -1.56 -25.93
N LYS A 175 -4.05 -1.64 -25.71
CA LYS A 175 -4.95 -0.47 -25.57
C LYS A 175 -5.17 -0.05 -24.12
N LEU A 176 -4.68 -0.84 -23.17
CA LEU A 176 -4.81 -0.51 -21.76
C LEU A 176 -3.59 0.29 -21.32
N ASP A 177 -3.81 1.52 -20.84
CA ASP A 177 -2.80 2.41 -20.26
C ASP A 177 -2.17 1.86 -18.97
N PHE A 178 -1.92 0.54 -18.89
CA PHE A 178 -1.34 -0.10 -17.70
C PHE A 178 0.16 -0.36 -17.81
N CYS A 179 0.72 -0.33 -19.01
CA CYS A 179 2.12 -0.60 -19.24
C CYS A 179 2.88 0.70 -19.54
N ILE A 180 4.10 0.80 -19.01
CA ILE A 180 5.00 1.94 -19.26
C ILE A 180 6.10 1.60 -20.27
N ALA A 181 6.23 0.32 -20.65
CA ALA A 181 7.18 -0.18 -21.65
C ALA A 181 6.63 -1.44 -22.34
#